data_a30916dfd9b7cdc0a274c2ff8a915df6
#
_entry.id   a30916dfd9b7cdc0a274c2ff8a915df6
#
_cell.length_a   1.000
_cell.length_b   1.000
_cell.length_c   1.000
_cell.angle_alpha   90.00
_cell.angle_beta   90.00
_cell.angle_gamma   90.00
#
_symmetry.space_group_name_H-M   'P 1'
#
loop_
_entity.id
_entity.type
_entity.pdbx_description
1 polymer ?
#
loop_
_entity_poly.entity_id
_entity_poly.type
_entity_poly.pdbx_seq_one_letter_code
_entity_poly.pdbx_strand_id
1 'polypeptide(L)'
;TDYTPNADPDVTVQDLIDRLHEEADREFSTTNTPEVGIIMGSDSDLDVMSGAHDALARLGFEEQTDFQDPPEARFTYETYVVSAHRTPELMYAYGETAADRGLDVVIAGAGGKSADLPNMTASIAYPTPVIGVPVQEKSVDSVIGMPTGAPIVAVDAGKSFNAALSAVQILGREHAELRVQHECLGLAP
;
A
#
# COMPACT_ATOMS: atom_id res chain seq x y z
N THR A 1 10.26 -4.95 14.81
CA THR A 1 9.03 -4.14 14.98
C THR A 1 7.88 -5.11 15.11
N ASP A 2 7.19 -5.09 16.27
CA ASP A 2 6.01 -5.92 16.54
C ASP A 2 4.80 -5.32 15.80
N TYR A 3 4.88 -5.33 14.46
CA TYR A 3 3.79 -4.89 13.61
C TYR A 3 2.80 -6.04 13.39
N THR A 4 1.57 -5.87 13.78
CA THR A 4 0.47 -6.82 13.54
C THR A 4 -0.66 -6.09 12.82
N PRO A 5 -0.63 -6.01 11.48
CA PRO A 5 -1.71 -5.39 10.72
C PRO A 5 -3.04 -6.10 11.01
N ASN A 6 -4.07 -5.35 11.29
CA ASN A 6 -5.43 -5.84 11.62
C ASN A 6 -5.45 -6.76 12.85
N ALA A 7 -4.59 -6.53 13.83
CA ALA A 7 -4.33 -7.48 14.91
C ALA A 7 -5.35 -7.44 16.06
N ASP A 8 -6.31 -6.55 16.03
CA ASP A 8 -7.37 -6.58 17.02
C ASP A 8 -8.30 -7.77 16.73
N PRO A 9 -8.31 -8.81 17.58
CA PRO A 9 -9.14 -9.99 17.37
C PRO A 9 -10.63 -9.70 17.44
N ASP A 10 -11.02 -8.53 17.94
CA ASP A 10 -12.42 -8.10 18.05
C ASP A 10 -12.89 -7.35 16.79
N VAL A 11 -11.98 -6.98 15.87
CA VAL A 11 -12.32 -6.32 14.60
C VAL A 11 -12.62 -7.34 13.51
N THR A 12 -13.80 -7.29 12.95
CA THR A 12 -14.22 -8.17 11.85
C THR A 12 -13.83 -7.61 10.48
N VAL A 13 -13.87 -8.46 9.44
CA VAL A 13 -13.71 -8.01 8.05
C VAL A 13 -14.77 -6.96 7.68
N GLN A 14 -15.99 -7.10 8.16
CA GLN A 14 -17.05 -6.13 7.90
C GLN A 14 -16.77 -4.77 8.55
N ASP A 15 -16.25 -4.75 9.76
CA ASP A 15 -15.86 -3.50 10.43
C ASP A 15 -14.78 -2.76 9.64
N LEU A 16 -13.83 -3.50 9.04
CA LEU A 16 -12.81 -2.90 8.18
C LEU A 16 -13.40 -2.33 6.89
N ILE A 17 -14.34 -3.05 6.26
CA ILE A 17 -15.03 -2.57 5.06
C ILE A 17 -15.83 -1.32 5.37
N ASP A 18 -16.60 -1.31 6.44
CA ASP A 18 -17.42 -0.17 6.86
C ASP A 18 -16.54 1.04 7.14
N ARG A 19 -15.39 0.83 7.82
CA ARG A 19 -14.39 1.86 8.05
C ARG A 19 -13.84 2.47 6.76
N LEU A 20 -13.46 1.65 5.76
CA LEU A 20 -12.95 2.14 4.48
C LEU A 20 -13.97 3.02 3.75
N HIS A 21 -15.26 2.64 3.78
CA HIS A 21 -16.32 3.46 3.20
C HIS A 21 -16.56 4.75 3.99
N GLU A 22 -16.56 4.69 5.32
CA GLU A 22 -16.67 5.89 6.16
C GLU A 22 -15.52 6.89 5.91
N GLU A 23 -14.32 6.37 5.71
CA GLU A 23 -13.15 7.19 5.36
C GLU A 23 -13.29 7.82 3.97
N ALA A 24 -13.82 7.10 2.99
CA ALA A 24 -14.06 7.60 1.64
C ALA A 24 -15.15 8.67 1.57
N ASP A 25 -16.17 8.58 2.43
CA ASP A 25 -17.26 9.55 2.49
C ASP A 25 -16.88 10.88 3.18
N ARG A 26 -15.70 10.97 3.78
CA ARG A 26 -15.22 12.22 4.40
C ARG A 26 -14.83 13.24 3.33
N GLU A 27 -15.27 14.48 3.50
CA GLU A 27 -14.81 15.55 2.64
C GLU A 27 -13.28 15.73 2.77
N PHE A 28 -12.57 15.79 1.65
CA PHE A 28 -11.12 15.98 1.52
C PHE A 28 -10.55 17.24 2.23
N SER A 29 -11.32 17.94 3.04
CA SER A 29 -10.91 19.15 3.75
C SER A 29 -10.02 18.91 4.97
N THR A 30 -9.78 17.68 5.34
CA THR A 30 -8.94 17.34 6.50
C THR A 30 -7.61 16.75 6.05
N THR A 31 -6.58 17.45 6.35
CA THR A 31 -5.17 17.32 5.98
C THR A 31 -4.45 16.04 6.47
N ASN A 32 -5.13 14.96 6.80
CA ASN A 32 -4.54 13.83 7.51
C ASN A 32 -5.02 12.50 6.95
N THR A 33 -4.91 12.33 5.63
CA THR A 33 -5.13 11.05 4.97
C THR A 33 -3.77 10.42 4.63
N PRO A 34 -3.60 9.10 4.72
CA PRO A 34 -2.36 8.47 4.29
C PRO A 34 -2.19 8.62 2.78
N GLU A 35 -0.99 8.99 2.34
CA GLU A 35 -0.65 9.10 0.93
C GLU A 35 -0.28 7.74 0.31
N VAL A 36 0.21 6.81 1.13
CA VAL A 36 0.67 5.49 0.67
C VAL A 36 -0.09 4.39 1.38
N GLY A 37 -0.71 3.51 0.61
CA GLY A 37 -1.26 2.26 1.12
C GLY A 37 -0.28 1.11 0.96
N ILE A 38 -0.11 0.29 1.99
CA ILE A 38 0.62 -0.98 1.92
C ILE A 38 -0.36 -2.10 2.20
N ILE A 39 -0.56 -2.99 1.22
CA ILE A 39 -1.39 -4.17 1.41
C ILE A 39 -0.62 -5.45 1.11
N MET A 40 -0.94 -6.50 1.85
CA MET A 40 -0.33 -7.82 1.68
C MET A 40 -1.35 -8.94 1.78
N GLY A 41 -1.14 -10.01 1.00
CA GLY A 41 -2.08 -11.13 0.91
C GLY A 41 -2.17 -12.00 2.16
N SER A 42 -1.17 -11.91 3.01
CA SER A 42 -1.07 -12.65 4.27
C SER A 42 -0.07 -11.95 5.20
N ASP A 43 -0.25 -12.14 6.50
CA ASP A 43 0.72 -11.77 7.53
C ASP A 43 2.10 -12.43 7.32
N SER A 44 2.12 -13.63 6.71
CA SER A 44 3.38 -14.30 6.31
C SER A 44 4.18 -13.53 5.25
N ASP A 45 3.59 -12.57 4.56
CA ASP A 45 4.27 -11.74 3.56
C ASP A 45 5.00 -10.55 4.22
N LEU A 46 4.75 -10.31 5.51
CA LEU A 46 5.31 -9.18 6.26
C LEU A 46 6.84 -9.19 6.27
N ASP A 47 7.49 -10.36 6.34
CA ASP A 47 8.95 -10.45 6.32
C ASP A 47 9.56 -9.74 5.09
N VAL A 48 8.88 -9.82 3.95
CA VAL A 48 9.28 -9.11 2.74
C VAL A 48 8.73 -7.68 2.73
N MET A 49 7.45 -7.50 3.08
CA MET A 49 6.77 -6.21 2.99
C MET A 49 7.27 -5.18 4.01
N SER A 50 7.88 -5.62 5.12
CA SER A 50 8.54 -4.73 6.09
C SER A 50 9.64 -3.85 5.48
N GLY A 51 10.23 -4.26 4.35
CA GLY A 51 11.15 -3.41 3.61
C GLY A 51 10.52 -2.11 3.11
N ALA A 52 9.23 -2.12 2.78
CA ALA A 52 8.50 -0.90 2.42
C ALA A 52 8.31 0.03 3.64
N HIS A 53 7.96 -0.53 4.79
CA HIS A 53 7.89 0.23 6.05
C HIS A 53 9.24 0.89 6.39
N ASP A 54 10.32 0.13 6.30
CA ASP A 54 11.67 0.63 6.56
C ASP A 54 12.06 1.80 5.64
N ALA A 55 11.72 1.70 4.36
CA ALA A 55 12.01 2.77 3.39
C ALA A 55 11.21 4.04 3.70
N LEU A 56 9.90 3.89 3.94
CA LEU A 56 9.02 5.02 4.25
C LEU A 56 9.42 5.70 5.57
N ALA A 57 9.70 4.92 6.62
CA ALA A 57 10.15 5.45 7.91
C ALA A 57 11.46 6.24 7.79
N ARG A 58 12.43 5.76 6.99
CA ARG A 58 13.68 6.51 6.71
C ARG A 58 13.44 7.81 5.95
N LEU A 59 12.36 7.90 5.22
CA LEU A 59 11.94 9.10 4.48
C LEU A 59 10.99 9.99 5.29
N GLY A 60 10.82 9.71 6.59
CA GLY A 60 10.04 10.54 7.49
C GLY A 60 8.53 10.35 7.40
N PHE A 61 8.08 9.27 6.79
CA PHE A 61 6.68 8.86 6.86
C PHE A 61 6.40 8.16 8.19
N GLU A 62 5.22 8.38 8.74
CA GLU A 62 4.71 7.65 9.90
C GLU A 62 3.50 6.80 9.53
N GLU A 63 3.33 5.68 10.22
CA GLU A 63 2.18 4.82 10.01
C GLU A 63 0.93 5.40 10.67
N GLN A 64 -0.14 5.49 9.91
CA GLN A 64 -1.44 5.92 10.37
C GLN A 64 -2.32 4.70 10.64
N THR A 65 -2.53 4.38 11.90
CA THR A 65 -3.36 3.25 12.35
C THR A 65 -4.77 3.68 12.73
N ASP A 66 -4.94 4.94 13.08
CA ASP A 66 -6.23 5.54 13.43
C ASP A 66 -6.46 6.83 12.63
N PHE A 67 -7.64 6.92 12.05
CA PHE A 67 -8.06 8.09 11.30
C PHE A 67 -8.44 9.28 12.18
N GLN A 68 -8.85 9.01 13.42
CA GLN A 68 -9.28 10.04 14.36
C GLN A 68 -8.12 10.64 15.15
N ASP A 69 -6.99 9.93 15.21
CA ASP A 69 -5.75 10.36 15.87
C ASP A 69 -4.55 10.15 14.93
N PRO A 70 -4.48 10.95 13.83
CA PRO A 70 -3.40 10.82 12.86
C PRO A 70 -2.07 11.29 13.46
N PRO A 71 -0.94 10.70 13.02
CA PRO A 71 0.38 11.14 13.46
C PRO A 71 0.67 12.58 13.02
N GLU A 72 1.63 13.23 13.69
CA GLU A 72 2.05 14.61 13.35
C GLU A 72 2.90 14.69 12.07
N ALA A 73 3.34 13.55 11.54
CA ALA A 73 4.16 13.51 10.32
C ALA A 73 3.45 14.17 9.13
N ARG A 74 4.24 14.84 8.28
CA ARG A 74 3.70 15.50 7.07
C ARG A 74 3.18 14.49 6.06
N PHE A 75 3.78 13.32 6.00
CA PHE A 75 3.38 12.21 5.13
C PHE A 75 3.14 10.96 5.96
N THR A 76 2.10 10.24 5.62
CA THR A 76 1.71 9.03 6.32
C THR A 76 1.48 7.87 5.37
N TYR A 77 1.48 6.66 5.91
CA TYR A 77 1.09 5.46 5.21
C TYR A 77 0.19 4.59 6.09
N GLU A 78 -0.61 3.77 5.47
CA GLU A 78 -1.43 2.76 6.15
C GLU A 78 -1.01 1.36 5.73
N THR A 79 -1.36 0.36 6.54
CA THR A 79 -1.07 -1.04 6.21
C THR A 79 -2.27 -1.93 6.51
N TYR A 80 -2.61 -2.81 5.54
CA TYR A 80 -3.66 -3.81 5.70
C TYR A 80 -3.21 -5.19 5.23
N VAL A 81 -3.67 -6.24 5.92
CA VAL A 81 -3.66 -7.61 5.39
C VAL A 81 -4.97 -7.84 4.65
N VAL A 82 -4.86 -8.04 3.34
CA VAL A 82 -6.00 -8.15 2.43
C VAL A 82 -5.76 -9.33 1.50
N SER A 83 -6.63 -10.33 1.55
CA SER A 83 -6.45 -11.52 0.72
C SER A 83 -7.44 -11.54 -0.44
N ALA A 84 -6.93 -11.60 -1.67
CA ALA A 84 -7.76 -11.76 -2.86
C ALA A 84 -8.64 -13.04 -2.81
N HIS A 85 -8.19 -14.07 -2.08
CA HIS A 85 -8.89 -15.35 -2.01
C HIS A 85 -9.73 -15.53 -0.73
N ARG A 86 -9.26 -14.99 0.40
CA ARG A 86 -9.90 -15.21 1.71
C ARG A 86 -10.82 -14.06 2.14
N THR A 87 -10.50 -12.85 1.71
CA THR A 87 -11.26 -11.64 2.02
C THR A 87 -11.49 -10.79 0.76
N PRO A 88 -12.09 -11.36 -0.32
CA PRO A 88 -12.24 -10.67 -1.60
C PRO A 88 -13.09 -9.40 -1.48
N GLU A 89 -14.07 -9.36 -0.59
CA GLU A 89 -14.89 -8.18 -0.33
C GLU A 89 -14.05 -7.03 0.25
N LEU A 90 -13.15 -7.33 1.19
CA LEU A 90 -12.24 -6.34 1.75
C LEU A 90 -11.25 -5.83 0.69
N MET A 91 -10.73 -6.73 -0.16
CA MET A 91 -9.87 -6.34 -1.28
C MET A 91 -10.59 -5.38 -2.23
N TYR A 92 -11.83 -5.69 -2.57
CA TYR A 92 -12.64 -4.85 -3.44
C TYR A 92 -12.88 -3.47 -2.81
N ALA A 93 -13.36 -3.44 -1.55
CA ALA A 93 -13.60 -2.21 -0.81
C ALA A 93 -12.32 -1.37 -0.68
N TYR A 94 -11.17 -2.00 -0.41
CA TYR A 94 -9.89 -1.31 -0.34
C TYR A 94 -9.53 -0.63 -1.66
N GLY A 95 -9.65 -1.35 -2.78
CA GLY A 95 -9.32 -0.82 -4.10
C GLY A 95 -10.27 0.29 -4.55
N GLU A 96 -11.59 0.09 -4.42
CA GLU A 96 -12.58 1.07 -4.89
C GLU A 96 -12.56 2.38 -4.10
N THR A 97 -12.20 2.33 -2.81
CA THR A 97 -12.16 3.51 -1.94
C THR A 97 -10.79 4.21 -1.91
N ALA A 98 -9.75 3.61 -2.51
CA ALA A 98 -8.38 4.08 -2.37
C ALA A 98 -8.20 5.56 -2.75
N ALA A 99 -8.71 5.97 -3.91
CA ALA A 99 -8.62 7.35 -4.37
C ALA A 99 -9.44 8.32 -3.49
N ASP A 100 -10.66 7.93 -3.14
CA ASP A 100 -11.57 8.76 -2.34
C ASP A 100 -11.07 8.93 -0.90
N ARG A 101 -10.28 7.97 -0.40
CA ARG A 101 -9.59 8.08 0.89
C ARG A 101 -8.29 8.89 0.84
N GLY A 102 -7.87 9.35 -0.34
CA GLY A 102 -6.71 10.21 -0.52
C GLY A 102 -5.39 9.46 -0.75
N LEU A 103 -5.43 8.15 -1.03
CA LEU A 103 -4.21 7.40 -1.36
C LEU A 103 -3.69 7.79 -2.75
N ASP A 104 -2.46 8.26 -2.81
CA ASP A 104 -1.76 8.58 -4.05
C ASP A 104 -1.13 7.36 -4.72
N VAL A 105 -0.76 6.35 -3.92
CA VAL A 105 -0.12 5.10 -4.39
C VAL A 105 -0.47 3.94 -3.46
N VAL A 106 -0.70 2.76 -4.03
CA VAL A 106 -0.81 1.51 -3.27
C VAL A 106 0.37 0.60 -3.60
N ILE A 107 1.04 0.09 -2.56
CA ILE A 107 2.05 -0.95 -2.65
C ILE A 107 1.39 -2.26 -2.26
N ALA A 108 1.28 -3.20 -3.20
CA ALA A 108 0.56 -4.44 -2.99
C ALA A 108 1.49 -5.65 -3.13
N GLY A 109 1.62 -6.45 -2.07
CA GLY A 109 2.47 -7.63 -2.04
C GLY A 109 1.71 -8.94 -1.88
N ALA A 110 2.13 -9.97 -2.61
CA ALA A 110 1.59 -11.31 -2.42
C ALA A 110 2.60 -12.40 -2.77
N GLY A 111 2.47 -13.53 -2.08
CA GLY A 111 3.29 -14.73 -2.27
C GLY A 111 2.54 -15.87 -2.94
N GLY A 112 3.28 -16.94 -3.25
CA GLY A 112 2.71 -18.13 -3.87
C GLY A 112 2.67 -18.08 -5.40
N LYS A 113 2.01 -19.07 -6.01
CA LYS A 113 1.84 -19.15 -7.48
C LYS A 113 0.65 -18.31 -7.97
N SER A 114 -0.35 -18.12 -7.12
CA SER A 114 -1.52 -17.27 -7.36
C SER A 114 -1.41 -16.04 -6.47
N ALA A 115 -0.46 -15.17 -6.79
CA ALA A 115 -0.20 -13.92 -6.10
C ALA A 115 -1.07 -12.80 -6.71
N ASP A 116 -2.39 -13.00 -6.65
CA ASP A 116 -3.35 -12.22 -7.45
C ASP A 116 -3.74 -10.87 -6.82
N LEU A 117 -3.43 -10.65 -5.53
CA LEU A 117 -3.79 -9.41 -4.84
C LEU A 117 -3.30 -8.15 -5.57
N PRO A 118 -2.03 -8.03 -6.00
CA PRO A 118 -1.56 -6.81 -6.64
C PRO A 118 -2.30 -6.48 -7.92
N ASN A 119 -2.48 -7.45 -8.81
CA ASN A 119 -3.11 -7.22 -10.09
C ASN A 119 -4.63 -7.00 -9.98
N MET A 120 -5.29 -7.71 -9.08
CA MET A 120 -6.73 -7.49 -8.82
C MET A 120 -6.98 -6.10 -8.21
N THR A 121 -6.15 -5.68 -7.25
CA THR A 121 -6.22 -4.32 -6.71
C THR A 121 -5.98 -3.27 -7.80
N ALA A 122 -4.98 -3.46 -8.66
CA ALA A 122 -4.69 -2.54 -9.76
C ALA A 122 -5.86 -2.41 -10.76
N SER A 123 -6.67 -3.45 -10.90
CA SER A 123 -7.87 -3.41 -11.75
C SER A 123 -9.02 -2.59 -11.17
N ILE A 124 -9.01 -2.35 -9.85
CA ILE A 124 -10.11 -1.70 -9.12
C ILE A 124 -9.72 -0.28 -8.69
N ALA A 125 -8.48 -0.06 -8.28
CA ALA A 125 -8.02 1.15 -7.59
C ALA A 125 -7.89 2.41 -8.48
N TYR A 126 -8.26 2.34 -9.76
CA TYR A 126 -8.17 3.53 -10.62
C TYR A 126 -8.90 4.73 -9.99
N PRO A 127 -8.30 5.94 -9.99
CA PRO A 127 -7.04 6.33 -10.66
C PRO A 127 -5.76 6.09 -9.85
N THR A 128 -5.83 5.54 -8.63
CA THR A 128 -4.66 5.31 -7.79
C THR A 128 -3.74 4.24 -8.39
N PRO A 129 -2.46 4.55 -8.68
CA PRO A 129 -1.52 3.58 -9.21
C PRO A 129 -1.16 2.51 -8.19
N VAL A 130 -0.97 1.28 -8.66
CA VAL A 130 -0.56 0.15 -7.82
C VAL A 130 0.84 -0.31 -8.20
N ILE A 131 1.71 -0.47 -7.19
CA ILE A 131 3.05 -1.04 -7.32
C ILE A 131 3.02 -2.45 -6.77
N GLY A 132 3.10 -3.43 -7.64
CA GLY A 132 3.10 -4.85 -7.28
C GLY A 132 4.45 -5.31 -6.76
N VAL A 133 4.44 -6.06 -5.66
CA VAL A 133 5.61 -6.70 -5.06
C VAL A 133 5.42 -8.21 -5.09
N PRO A 134 6.08 -8.93 -6.03
CA PRO A 134 6.16 -10.37 -5.92
C PRO A 134 6.96 -10.73 -4.66
N VAL A 135 6.34 -11.39 -3.69
CA VAL A 135 7.03 -11.76 -2.43
C VAL A 135 8.10 -12.82 -2.69
N GLN A 136 7.91 -13.65 -3.72
CA GLN A 136 8.82 -14.71 -4.12
C GLN A 136 8.95 -14.76 -5.66
N GLU A 137 10.03 -15.33 -6.18
CA GLU A 137 10.25 -15.51 -7.63
C GLU A 137 9.05 -16.18 -8.35
N LYS A 138 8.47 -17.22 -7.75
CA LYS A 138 7.30 -17.91 -8.30
C LYS A 138 6.02 -17.07 -8.36
N SER A 139 6.02 -15.89 -7.75
CA SER A 139 4.88 -14.97 -7.72
C SER A 139 4.93 -13.94 -8.86
N VAL A 140 6.06 -13.81 -9.55
CA VAL A 140 6.29 -12.77 -10.55
C VAL A 140 5.23 -12.81 -11.65
N ASP A 141 5.02 -13.96 -12.29
CA ASP A 141 4.08 -14.09 -13.40
C ASP A 141 2.64 -13.74 -13.02
N SER A 142 2.24 -14.04 -11.77
CA SER A 142 0.91 -13.68 -11.24
C SER A 142 0.78 -12.17 -11.05
N VAL A 143 1.81 -11.54 -10.49
CA VAL A 143 1.77 -10.10 -10.17
C VAL A 143 1.75 -9.25 -11.44
N ILE A 144 2.55 -9.59 -12.46
CA ILE A 144 2.70 -8.80 -13.69
C ILE A 144 1.78 -9.24 -14.83
N GLY A 145 1.05 -10.33 -14.67
CA GLY A 145 0.25 -10.97 -15.73
C GLY A 145 -1.05 -10.24 -16.08
N MET A 146 -0.98 -8.91 -16.31
CA MET A 146 -2.16 -8.07 -16.58
C MET A 146 -2.54 -8.05 -18.05
N PRO A 147 -3.85 -8.05 -18.37
CA PRO A 147 -4.32 -7.85 -19.73
C PRO A 147 -4.13 -6.39 -20.18
N THR A 148 -4.11 -6.18 -21.50
CA THR A 148 -4.07 -4.83 -22.08
C THR A 148 -5.23 -3.97 -21.56
N GLY A 149 -4.91 -2.78 -21.08
CA GLY A 149 -5.88 -1.83 -20.54
C GLY A 149 -6.05 -1.86 -19.01
N ALA A 150 -5.40 -2.81 -18.33
CA ALA A 150 -5.36 -2.87 -16.87
C ALA A 150 -3.89 -2.71 -16.40
N PRO A 151 -3.43 -1.48 -16.12
CA PRO A 151 -2.04 -1.21 -15.81
C PRO A 151 -1.64 -1.61 -14.40
N ILE A 152 -0.42 -2.13 -14.26
CA ILE A 152 0.29 -2.27 -13.00
C ILE A 152 1.76 -1.93 -13.22
N VAL A 153 2.40 -1.36 -12.21
CA VAL A 153 3.86 -1.27 -12.13
C VAL A 153 4.33 -2.33 -11.14
N ALA A 154 5.45 -2.97 -11.37
CA ALA A 154 5.98 -3.95 -10.44
C ALA A 154 7.49 -3.79 -10.22
N VAL A 155 7.92 -4.19 -9.05
CA VAL A 155 9.34 -4.33 -8.70
C VAL A 155 9.78 -5.79 -8.82
N ASP A 156 11.06 -6.03 -8.73
CA ASP A 156 11.63 -7.37 -8.69
C ASP A 156 11.21 -8.13 -7.41
N ALA A 157 11.28 -9.47 -7.45
CA ALA A 157 10.87 -10.31 -6.33
C ALA A 157 11.61 -9.94 -5.03
N GLY A 158 10.85 -9.83 -3.94
CA GLY A 158 11.37 -9.49 -2.63
C GLY A 158 11.81 -8.03 -2.44
N LYS A 159 11.54 -7.13 -3.40
CA LYS A 159 12.05 -5.75 -3.39
C LYS A 159 11.02 -4.71 -2.92
N SER A 160 10.33 -4.97 -1.82
CA SER A 160 9.34 -4.03 -1.26
C SER A 160 9.96 -2.67 -0.88
N PHE A 161 11.22 -2.64 -0.45
CA PHE A 161 11.96 -1.39 -0.22
C PHE A 161 12.00 -0.52 -1.49
N ASN A 162 12.28 -1.12 -2.65
CA ASN A 162 12.29 -0.42 -3.92
C ASN A 162 10.88 0.03 -4.35
N ALA A 163 9.85 -0.72 -4.00
CA ALA A 163 8.46 -0.31 -4.24
C ALA A 163 8.12 0.98 -3.48
N ALA A 164 8.53 1.09 -2.22
CA ALA A 164 8.34 2.30 -1.44
C ALA A 164 9.14 3.49 -2.01
N LEU A 165 10.38 3.27 -2.45
CA LEU A 165 11.15 4.33 -3.12
C LEU A 165 10.44 4.80 -4.41
N SER A 166 9.86 3.88 -5.18
CA SER A 166 9.10 4.22 -6.38
C SER A 166 7.82 5.00 -6.05
N ALA A 167 7.12 4.63 -4.97
CA ALA A 167 5.97 5.38 -4.47
C ALA A 167 6.37 6.82 -4.11
N VAL A 168 7.46 6.99 -3.37
CA VAL A 168 7.98 8.33 -3.02
C VAL A 168 8.44 9.12 -4.25
N GLN A 169 8.95 8.46 -5.29
CA GLN A 169 9.27 9.14 -6.57
C GLN A 169 7.99 9.66 -7.27
N ILE A 170 6.88 8.92 -7.19
CA ILE A 170 5.59 9.37 -7.70
C ILE A 170 5.12 10.60 -6.93
N LEU A 171 5.05 10.52 -5.60
CA LEU A 171 4.69 11.63 -4.71
C LEU A 171 5.60 12.84 -4.89
N GLY A 172 6.90 12.63 -5.06
CA GLY A 172 7.89 13.67 -5.29
C GLY A 172 7.66 14.49 -6.58
N ARG A 173 6.73 14.09 -7.44
CA ARG A 173 6.32 14.93 -8.59
C ARG A 173 5.61 16.20 -8.12
N GLU A 174 4.84 16.09 -7.06
CA GLU A 174 4.04 17.20 -6.51
C GLU A 174 4.64 17.77 -5.23
N HIS A 175 5.32 16.94 -4.43
CA HIS A 175 5.91 17.28 -3.15
C HIS A 175 7.43 17.48 -3.25
N ALA A 176 7.88 18.73 -3.33
CA ALA A 176 9.30 19.06 -3.53
C ALA A 176 10.19 18.61 -2.35
N GLU A 177 9.65 18.61 -1.15
CA GLU A 177 10.34 18.17 0.07
C GLU A 177 10.76 16.69 0.01
N LEU A 178 9.98 15.82 -0.64
CA LEU A 178 10.32 14.41 -0.79
C LEU A 178 11.52 14.19 -1.72
N ARG A 179 11.76 15.10 -2.66
CA ARG A 179 12.93 15.01 -3.56
C ARG A 179 14.23 15.18 -2.80
N VAL A 180 14.24 16.09 -1.83
CA VAL A 180 15.43 16.34 -0.99
C VAL A 180 15.69 15.18 -0.03
N GLN A 181 14.65 14.60 0.55
CA GLN A 181 14.78 13.46 1.45
C GLN A 181 15.36 12.22 0.75
N HIS A 182 14.98 11.97 -0.49
CA HIS A 182 15.52 10.86 -1.29
C HIS A 182 17.04 10.99 -1.52
N GLU A 183 17.53 12.21 -1.76
CA GLU A 183 18.98 12.47 -1.91
C GLU A 183 19.75 12.21 -0.61
N CYS A 184 19.13 12.45 0.55
CA CYS A 184 19.76 12.25 1.87
C CYS A 184 19.93 10.77 2.24
N LEU A 185 19.21 9.83 1.61
CA LEU A 185 19.37 8.41 1.88
C LEU A 185 20.69 7.81 1.37
N GLY A 186 21.45 8.56 0.56
CA GLY A 186 22.70 8.05 -0.03
C GLY A 186 22.51 6.87 -0.98
N LEU A 187 21.27 6.66 -1.46
CA LEU A 187 20.89 5.58 -2.38
C LEU A 187 20.94 6.03 -3.86
N ALA A 188 21.28 7.28 -4.11
CA ALA A 188 21.56 7.74 -5.47
C ALA A 188 22.88 7.13 -5.97
N PRO A 189 22.96 6.71 -7.23
CA PRO A 189 24.16 6.12 -7.82
C PRO A 189 25.33 7.09 -7.85
#